data_e309f8e0f8744992e8fde36b0b20e971
#
_entry.id   e309f8e0f8744992e8fde36b0b20e971
#
_cell.length_a   1.000
_cell.length_b   1.000
_cell.length_c   1.000
_cell.angle_alpha   90.00
_cell.angle_beta   90.00
_cell.angle_gamma   90.00
#
_symmetry.space_group_name_H-M   'P 1'
#
loop_
_entity.id
_entity.type
_entity.pdbx_description
1 polymer ?
#
loop_
_entity_poly.entity_id
_entity_poly.type
_entity_poly.pdbx_seq_one_letter_code
_entity_poly.pdbx_strand_id
1 'polypeptide(L)'
;HTPRRRQRQMCIRDRLKIVNGYESVYGTYGIHPHEAKSHQHIKSDDIINKVNQNKKIIGIGETGLDFYYNHSEKKDQINSFEEHISAAQEKNLPLIVHTRSAEKETLQILEKHSKKKETKILIHCFTGSREFAFKLLDLGAYISASGVVTFKKSQDLANTFRDIPNEKILVETDAPYLAPVPLRGKSNEPSYIIH
;
A
#
# COMPACT_ATOMS: atom_id res chain seq x y z
N HIS A 1 19.97 14.44 15.02
CA HIS A 1 18.75 14.63 14.21
C HIS A 1 19.13 14.61 12.73
N THR A 2 18.93 13.47 12.07
CA THR A 2 19.24 13.35 10.65
C THR A 2 18.20 14.09 9.80
N PRO A 3 18.60 14.71 8.66
CA PRO A 3 17.68 15.41 7.76
C PRO A 3 16.45 14.59 7.33
N ARG A 4 16.59 13.28 7.21
CA ARG A 4 15.50 12.34 6.85
C ARG A 4 14.34 12.34 7.87
N ARG A 5 14.62 12.47 9.18
CA ARG A 5 13.57 12.47 10.22
C ARG A 5 12.73 13.76 10.20
N ARG A 6 13.36 14.92 9.92
CA ARG A 6 12.64 16.20 9.72
C ARG A 6 11.78 16.19 8.46
N GLN A 7 12.29 15.62 7.37
CA GLN A 7 11.58 15.51 6.10
C GLN A 7 10.32 14.63 6.22
N ARG A 8 10.36 13.56 7.00
CA ARG A 8 9.21 12.65 7.25
C ARG A 8 8.11 13.28 8.11
N GLN A 9 8.47 14.00 9.17
CA GLN A 9 7.48 14.75 9.98
C GLN A 9 6.80 15.87 9.17
N MET A 10 7.54 16.54 8.30
CA MET A 10 6.97 17.50 7.35
C MET A 10 6.00 16.82 6.38
N CYS A 11 6.37 15.67 5.80
CA CYS A 11 5.50 14.94 4.87
C CYS A 11 4.16 14.51 5.46
N ILE A 12 4.10 14.12 6.75
CA ILE A 12 2.84 13.77 7.41
C ILE A 12 1.98 15.02 7.62
N ARG A 13 2.55 16.12 8.11
CA ARG A 13 1.83 17.38 8.31
C ARG A 13 1.32 17.98 7.01
N ASP A 14 2.12 17.91 5.95
CA ASP A 14 1.75 18.46 4.65
C ASP A 14 0.67 17.61 3.97
N ARG A 15 0.72 16.29 4.10
CA ARG A 15 -0.36 15.39 3.64
C ARG A 15 -1.68 15.68 4.37
N LEU A 16 -1.66 15.87 5.69
CA LEU A 16 -2.86 16.23 6.45
C LEU A 16 -3.42 17.59 6.05
N LYS A 17 -2.58 18.58 5.70
CA LYS A 17 -3.04 19.87 5.16
C LYS A 17 -3.77 19.68 3.82
N ILE A 18 -3.24 18.87 2.92
CA ILE A 18 -3.89 18.57 1.63
C ILE A 18 -5.22 17.84 1.87
N VAL A 19 -5.21 16.77 2.67
CA VAL A 19 -6.43 16.01 3.00
C VAL A 19 -7.51 16.89 3.61
N ASN A 20 -7.14 17.81 4.49
CA ASN A 20 -8.11 18.71 5.15
C ASN A 20 -8.50 19.91 4.28
N GLY A 21 -7.62 20.30 3.34
CA GLY A 21 -7.83 21.47 2.47
C GLY A 21 -8.76 21.24 1.28
N TYR A 22 -8.98 19.99 0.90
CA TYR A 22 -9.79 19.64 -0.28
C TYR A 22 -10.86 18.61 0.07
N GLU A 23 -12.11 18.87 -0.29
CA GLU A 23 -13.26 18.01 0.05
C GLU A 23 -13.12 16.59 -0.51
N SER A 24 -12.69 16.46 -1.76
CA SER A 24 -12.55 15.19 -2.49
C SER A 24 -11.25 14.41 -2.18
N VAL A 25 -10.37 14.94 -1.32
CA VAL A 25 -9.09 14.28 -0.98
C VAL A 25 -9.21 13.55 0.34
N TYR A 26 -8.85 12.27 0.32
CA TYR A 26 -8.81 11.39 1.49
C TYR A 26 -7.39 10.86 1.72
N GLY A 27 -7.16 10.27 2.87
CA GLY A 27 -5.86 9.73 3.23
C GLY A 27 -5.93 8.33 3.81
N THR A 28 -4.77 7.71 3.92
CA THR A 28 -4.56 6.48 4.68
C THR A 28 -3.51 6.72 5.76
N TYR A 29 -3.53 5.90 6.81
CA TYR A 29 -2.54 5.93 7.87
C TYR A 29 -1.94 4.56 8.09
N GLY A 30 -0.63 4.47 8.06
CA GLY A 30 0.10 3.23 8.30
C GLY A 30 1.61 3.45 8.37
N ILE A 31 2.33 2.35 8.65
CA ILE A 31 3.78 2.29 8.75
C ILE A 31 4.29 1.43 7.61
N HIS A 32 4.98 2.08 6.67
CA HIS A 32 5.64 1.40 5.56
C HIS A 32 6.65 0.35 6.07
N PRO A 33 6.82 -0.81 5.42
CA PRO A 33 7.73 -1.87 5.87
C PRO A 33 9.16 -1.40 6.11
N HIS A 34 9.65 -0.41 5.38
CA HIS A 34 10.99 0.17 5.62
C HIS A 34 11.14 0.84 6.99
N GLU A 35 10.04 1.25 7.61
CA GLU A 35 10.03 1.96 8.90
C GLU A 35 9.67 1.06 10.08
N ALA A 36 9.35 -0.21 9.84
CA ALA A 36 8.88 -1.15 10.87
C ALA A 36 9.84 -1.23 12.06
N LYS A 37 11.15 -1.28 11.82
CA LYS A 37 12.19 -1.30 12.86
C LYS A 37 12.11 -0.09 13.81
N SER A 38 11.79 1.08 13.29
CA SER A 38 11.71 2.32 14.08
C SER A 38 10.41 2.46 14.85
N HIS A 39 9.43 1.60 14.57
CA HIS A 39 8.05 1.71 15.06
C HIS A 39 7.54 0.42 15.71
N GLN A 40 8.44 -0.43 16.23
CA GLN A 40 8.10 -1.73 16.87
C GLN A 40 7.13 -1.60 18.06
N HIS A 41 7.10 -0.42 18.69
CA HIS A 41 6.21 -0.11 19.82
C HIS A 41 4.77 0.19 19.40
N ILE A 42 4.52 0.43 18.13
CA ILE A 42 3.17 0.73 17.62
C ILE A 42 2.34 -0.54 17.52
N LYS A 43 1.15 -0.50 18.14
CA LYS A 43 0.18 -1.58 18.18
C LYS A 43 -1.10 -1.19 17.43
N SER A 44 -1.98 -2.16 17.21
CA SER A 44 -3.27 -1.95 16.55
C SER A 44 -4.07 -0.81 17.17
N ASP A 45 -4.10 -0.71 18.50
CA ASP A 45 -4.79 0.37 19.22
C ASP A 45 -4.23 1.76 18.91
N ASP A 46 -2.89 1.87 18.78
CA ASP A 46 -2.25 3.13 18.41
C ASP A 46 -2.62 3.57 17.00
N ILE A 47 -2.70 2.60 16.06
CA ILE A 47 -3.13 2.82 14.69
C ILE A 47 -4.58 3.29 14.67
N ILE A 48 -5.47 2.59 15.39
CA ILE A 48 -6.89 2.92 15.53
C ILE A 48 -7.07 4.33 16.08
N ASN A 49 -6.34 4.66 17.15
CA ASN A 49 -6.37 5.98 17.75
C ASN A 49 -5.98 7.08 16.78
N LYS A 50 -4.97 6.83 15.92
CA LYS A 50 -4.56 7.78 14.88
C LYS A 50 -5.60 7.96 13.78
N VAL A 51 -6.18 6.86 13.32
CA VAL A 51 -7.25 6.88 12.31
C VAL A 51 -8.48 7.64 12.83
N ASN A 52 -8.86 7.43 14.08
CA ASN A 52 -10.02 8.10 14.69
C ASN A 52 -9.87 9.62 14.82
N GLN A 53 -8.64 10.16 14.78
CA GLN A 53 -8.39 11.60 14.87
C GLN A 53 -8.82 12.39 13.62
N ASN A 54 -9.03 11.72 12.48
CA ASN A 54 -9.41 12.39 11.24
C ASN A 54 -10.36 11.53 10.40
N LYS A 55 -11.60 11.98 10.25
CA LYS A 55 -12.64 11.27 9.49
C LYS A 55 -12.32 11.09 8.01
N LYS A 56 -11.36 11.84 7.46
CA LYS A 56 -10.88 11.68 6.08
C LYS A 56 -9.81 10.61 5.92
N ILE A 57 -9.38 9.96 6.99
CA ILE A 57 -8.56 8.76 6.92
C ILE A 57 -9.51 7.57 6.70
N ILE A 58 -9.50 7.04 5.48
CA ILE A 58 -10.45 6.02 5.02
C ILE A 58 -9.82 4.65 4.78
N GLY A 59 -8.55 4.49 5.13
CA GLY A 59 -7.83 3.22 4.99
C GLY A 59 -6.62 3.14 5.91
N ILE A 60 -6.16 1.92 6.16
CA ILE A 60 -4.99 1.61 6.97
C ILE A 60 -3.87 1.12 6.07
N GLY A 61 -2.77 1.84 6.08
CA GLY A 61 -1.59 1.64 5.23
C GLY A 61 -0.99 2.97 4.78
N GLU A 62 0.01 2.92 4.00
CA GLU A 62 0.69 1.78 3.37
C GLU A 62 1.43 0.94 4.42
N THR A 63 1.27 -0.38 4.39
CA THR A 63 1.90 -1.36 5.26
C THR A 63 2.18 -2.64 4.47
N GLY A 64 2.87 -3.62 5.03
CA GLY A 64 3.14 -4.88 4.35
C GLY A 64 4.60 -5.31 4.42
N LEU A 65 5.11 -5.93 3.34
CA LEU A 65 6.43 -6.54 3.31
C LEU A 65 7.26 -6.07 2.11
N ASP A 66 8.52 -5.70 2.37
CA ASP A 66 9.53 -5.40 1.36
C ASP A 66 10.83 -6.15 1.71
N PHE A 67 11.07 -7.29 1.06
CA PHE A 67 12.27 -8.08 1.26
C PHE A 67 13.35 -7.80 0.22
N TYR A 68 13.11 -6.85 -0.67
CA TYR A 68 14.10 -6.36 -1.61
C TYR A 68 15.07 -5.37 -0.95
N TYR A 69 14.52 -4.42 -0.17
CA TYR A 69 15.30 -3.44 0.59
C TYR A 69 15.37 -3.88 2.05
N ASN A 70 16.58 -4.08 2.59
CA ASN A 70 16.79 -4.50 3.98
C ASN A 70 16.82 -3.31 4.95
N HIS A 71 15.83 -2.42 4.89
CA HIS A 71 15.74 -1.26 5.80
C HIS A 71 15.21 -1.63 7.19
N SER A 72 14.37 -2.65 7.27
CA SER A 72 13.88 -3.26 8.51
C SER A 72 13.98 -4.77 8.39
N GLU A 73 14.21 -5.45 9.51
CA GLU A 73 14.26 -6.91 9.55
C GLU A 73 12.89 -7.51 9.18
N LYS A 74 12.89 -8.69 8.57
CA LYS A 74 11.65 -9.39 8.16
C LYS A 74 10.67 -9.55 9.33
N LYS A 75 11.17 -9.90 10.51
CA LYS A 75 10.37 -10.06 11.72
C LYS A 75 9.64 -8.77 12.10
N ASP A 76 10.33 -7.63 12.04
CA ASP A 76 9.74 -6.34 12.38
C ASP A 76 8.64 -5.95 11.37
N GLN A 77 8.90 -6.21 10.09
CA GLN A 77 7.92 -5.97 9.02
C GLN A 77 6.67 -6.84 9.21
N ILE A 78 6.84 -8.13 9.50
CA ILE A 78 5.74 -9.08 9.73
C ILE A 78 4.92 -8.64 10.94
N ASN A 79 5.56 -8.33 12.06
CA ASN A 79 4.86 -7.89 13.27
C ASN A 79 4.07 -6.60 13.02
N SER A 80 4.68 -5.61 12.36
CA SER A 80 4.00 -4.37 11.99
C SER A 80 2.80 -4.64 11.07
N PHE A 81 2.97 -5.52 10.07
CA PHE A 81 1.91 -5.86 9.13
C PHE A 81 0.71 -6.52 9.83
N GLU A 82 0.93 -7.48 10.75
CA GLU A 82 -0.12 -8.13 11.52
C GLU A 82 -0.89 -7.13 12.43
N GLU A 83 -0.21 -6.15 13.04
CA GLU A 83 -0.86 -5.09 13.81
C GLU A 83 -1.77 -4.20 12.92
N HIS A 84 -1.33 -3.87 11.70
CA HIS A 84 -2.14 -3.10 10.75
C HIS A 84 -3.35 -3.89 10.24
N ILE A 85 -3.19 -5.20 9.99
CA ILE A 85 -4.32 -6.07 9.63
C ILE A 85 -5.36 -6.07 10.76
N SER A 86 -4.92 -6.25 12.01
CA SER A 86 -5.80 -6.25 13.18
C SER A 86 -6.57 -4.94 13.29
N ALA A 87 -5.90 -3.80 13.13
CA ALA A 87 -6.53 -2.48 13.15
C ALA A 87 -7.54 -2.30 12.00
N ALA A 88 -7.18 -2.75 10.77
CA ALA A 88 -8.07 -2.67 9.61
C ALA A 88 -9.34 -3.50 9.80
N GLN A 89 -9.21 -4.71 10.31
CA GLN A 89 -10.33 -5.59 10.65
C GLN A 89 -11.24 -5.00 11.73
N GLU A 90 -10.64 -4.41 12.78
CA GLU A 90 -11.43 -3.82 13.88
C GLU A 90 -12.20 -2.59 13.40
N LYS A 91 -11.58 -1.72 12.64
CA LYS A 91 -12.20 -0.50 12.07
C LYS A 91 -13.06 -0.77 10.85
N ASN A 92 -13.04 -1.97 10.29
CA ASN A 92 -13.68 -2.30 9.02
C ASN A 92 -13.25 -1.36 7.87
N LEU A 93 -11.97 -0.97 7.87
CA LEU A 93 -11.37 -0.10 6.86
C LEU A 93 -10.52 -0.91 5.87
N PRO A 94 -10.35 -0.44 4.61
CA PRO A 94 -9.43 -1.05 3.66
C PRO A 94 -8.00 -1.08 4.19
N LEU A 95 -7.33 -2.20 3.97
CA LEU A 95 -5.90 -2.40 4.21
C LEU A 95 -5.14 -2.18 2.92
N ILE A 96 -4.25 -1.18 2.89
CA ILE A 96 -3.42 -0.85 1.73
C ILE A 96 -2.07 -1.52 1.89
N VAL A 97 -1.82 -2.53 1.04
CA VAL A 97 -0.70 -3.46 1.19
C VAL A 97 0.40 -3.19 0.17
N HIS A 98 1.58 -2.94 0.67
CA HIS A 98 2.83 -3.00 -0.07
C HIS A 98 3.40 -4.42 -0.06
N THR A 99 3.83 -4.92 -1.21
CA THR A 99 4.56 -6.19 -1.29
C THR A 99 5.66 -6.12 -2.34
N ARG A 100 6.88 -6.48 -1.95
CA ARG A 100 8.02 -6.56 -2.86
C ARG A 100 8.96 -7.68 -2.45
N SER A 101 9.20 -8.65 -3.37
CA SER A 101 9.99 -9.85 -3.11
C SER A 101 9.51 -10.64 -1.87
N ALA A 102 8.18 -10.63 -1.61
CA ALA A 102 7.57 -11.18 -0.41
C ALA A 102 6.17 -11.79 -0.68
N GLU A 103 5.90 -12.22 -1.92
CA GLU A 103 4.56 -12.71 -2.34
C GLU A 103 4.05 -13.84 -1.45
N LYS A 104 4.90 -14.85 -1.20
CA LYS A 104 4.54 -16.03 -0.40
C LYS A 104 4.15 -15.63 1.02
N GLU A 105 4.99 -14.86 1.70
CA GLU A 105 4.76 -14.46 3.09
C GLU A 105 3.57 -13.51 3.19
N THR A 106 3.42 -12.58 2.24
CA THR A 106 2.25 -11.69 2.18
C THR A 106 0.97 -12.49 2.06
N LEU A 107 0.91 -13.46 1.13
CA LEU A 107 -0.27 -14.30 0.93
C LEU A 107 -0.60 -15.12 2.19
N GLN A 108 0.40 -15.78 2.77
CA GLN A 108 0.22 -16.60 3.98
C GLN A 108 -0.36 -15.80 5.15
N ILE A 109 0.14 -14.58 5.35
CA ILE A 109 -0.35 -13.70 6.41
C ILE A 109 -1.79 -13.25 6.13
N LEU A 110 -2.08 -12.82 4.90
CA LEU A 110 -3.43 -12.40 4.53
C LEU A 110 -4.43 -13.55 4.63
N GLU A 111 -4.11 -14.75 4.15
CA GLU A 111 -4.95 -15.94 4.28
C GLU A 111 -5.23 -16.31 5.75
N LYS A 112 -4.18 -16.30 6.59
CA LYS A 112 -4.30 -16.58 8.04
C LYS A 112 -5.29 -15.64 8.72
N HIS A 113 -5.22 -14.34 8.39
CA HIS A 113 -6.07 -13.34 9.02
C HIS A 113 -7.47 -13.29 8.41
N SER A 114 -7.62 -13.45 7.10
CA SER A 114 -8.93 -13.46 6.41
C SER A 114 -9.81 -14.64 6.83
N LYS A 115 -9.22 -15.77 7.23
CA LYS A 115 -9.96 -16.91 7.82
C LYS A 115 -10.62 -16.57 9.17
N LYS A 116 -10.08 -15.60 9.89
CA LYS A 116 -10.59 -15.19 11.21
C LYS A 116 -11.65 -14.10 11.09
N LYS A 117 -11.43 -13.15 10.23
CA LYS A 117 -12.31 -12.02 9.98
C LYS A 117 -12.06 -11.47 8.59
N GLU A 118 -13.13 -11.12 7.87
CA GLU A 118 -13.04 -10.50 6.57
C GLU A 118 -12.11 -9.28 6.59
N THR A 119 -11.25 -9.17 5.58
CA THR A 119 -10.31 -8.07 5.42
C THR A 119 -10.50 -7.46 4.04
N LYS A 120 -10.81 -6.19 3.96
CA LYS A 120 -10.85 -5.44 2.69
C LYS A 120 -9.42 -5.13 2.27
N ILE A 121 -8.94 -5.79 1.24
CA ILE A 121 -7.53 -5.74 0.83
C ILE A 121 -7.39 -4.94 -0.46
N LEU A 122 -6.45 -4.00 -0.49
CA LEU A 122 -5.96 -3.35 -1.69
C LEU A 122 -4.45 -3.58 -1.79
N ILE A 123 -4.02 -4.26 -2.85
CA ILE A 123 -2.58 -4.35 -3.14
C ILE A 123 -2.17 -3.12 -3.93
N HIS A 124 -1.39 -2.28 -3.30
CA HIS A 124 -0.85 -1.05 -3.86
C HIS A 124 0.29 -1.35 -4.84
N CYS A 125 0.34 -0.62 -5.94
CA CYS A 125 1.41 -0.66 -6.94
C CYS A 125 1.83 -2.09 -7.33
N PHE A 126 0.86 -2.90 -7.75
CA PHE A 126 1.08 -4.32 -8.00
C PHE A 126 2.11 -4.55 -9.13
N THR A 127 3.14 -5.31 -8.80
CA THR A 127 4.20 -5.73 -9.72
C THR A 127 4.55 -7.22 -9.57
N GLY A 128 3.65 -7.97 -8.92
CA GLY A 128 3.83 -9.39 -8.63
C GLY A 128 3.53 -10.33 -9.79
N SER A 129 3.64 -11.62 -9.50
CA SER A 129 3.34 -12.68 -10.45
C SER A 129 1.83 -12.79 -10.72
N ARG A 130 1.48 -13.35 -11.90
CA ARG A 130 0.08 -13.66 -12.25
C ARG A 130 -0.55 -14.61 -11.22
N GLU A 131 0.17 -15.63 -10.81
CA GLU A 131 -0.30 -16.59 -9.81
C GLU A 131 -0.65 -15.89 -8.49
N PHE A 132 0.21 -14.99 -8.04
CA PHE A 132 -0.02 -14.22 -6.83
C PHE A 132 -1.25 -13.30 -6.96
N ALA A 133 -1.43 -12.62 -8.10
CA ALA A 133 -2.60 -11.80 -8.36
C ALA A 133 -3.91 -12.60 -8.19
N PHE A 134 -4.02 -13.77 -8.79
CA PHE A 134 -5.24 -14.57 -8.73
C PHE A 134 -5.51 -15.13 -7.32
N LYS A 135 -4.49 -15.56 -6.60
CA LYS A 135 -4.66 -15.95 -5.18
C LYS A 135 -5.14 -14.80 -4.29
N LEU A 136 -4.71 -13.57 -4.58
CA LEU A 136 -5.21 -12.39 -3.89
C LEU A 136 -6.67 -12.07 -4.25
N LEU A 137 -7.05 -12.25 -5.53
CA LEU A 137 -8.45 -12.13 -5.96
C LEU A 137 -9.37 -13.14 -5.28
N ASP A 138 -8.91 -14.38 -5.05
CA ASP A 138 -9.64 -15.40 -4.30
C ASP A 138 -9.89 -14.97 -2.84
N LEU A 139 -9.02 -14.11 -2.27
CA LEU A 139 -9.24 -13.47 -0.97
C LEU A 139 -10.14 -12.22 -1.05
N GLY A 140 -10.67 -11.90 -2.23
CA GLY A 140 -11.50 -10.72 -2.45
C GLY A 140 -10.74 -9.41 -2.63
N ALA A 141 -9.41 -9.45 -2.76
CA ALA A 141 -8.59 -8.24 -2.87
C ALA A 141 -8.89 -7.44 -4.14
N TYR A 142 -8.61 -6.14 -4.05
CA TYR A 142 -8.45 -5.24 -5.18
C TYR A 142 -6.96 -5.09 -5.51
N ILE A 143 -6.65 -4.86 -6.78
CA ILE A 143 -5.28 -4.76 -7.27
C ILE A 143 -5.11 -3.42 -8.00
N SER A 144 -4.09 -2.64 -7.62
CA SER A 144 -3.85 -1.33 -8.16
C SER A 144 -2.79 -1.35 -9.26
N ALA A 145 -3.13 -0.79 -10.42
CA ALA A 145 -2.24 -0.61 -11.56
C ALA A 145 -1.57 0.76 -11.48
N SER A 146 -0.24 0.78 -11.45
CA SER A 146 0.56 2.01 -11.54
C SER A 146 1.19 2.18 -12.93
N GLY A 147 1.88 3.29 -13.15
CA GLY A 147 2.58 3.56 -14.40
C GLY A 147 3.53 2.44 -14.89
N VAL A 148 3.92 1.51 -14.01
CA VAL A 148 4.75 0.34 -14.36
C VAL A 148 4.10 -0.52 -15.44
N VAL A 149 2.78 -0.62 -15.47
CA VAL A 149 2.06 -1.43 -16.47
C VAL A 149 2.34 -0.97 -17.91
N THR A 150 2.72 0.29 -18.09
CA THR A 150 3.02 0.88 -19.40
C THR A 150 4.47 0.65 -19.86
N PHE A 151 5.33 0.07 -19.01
CA PHE A 151 6.77 -0.04 -19.34
C PHE A 151 7.03 -1.16 -20.34
N LYS A 152 7.98 -0.94 -21.27
CA LYS A 152 8.34 -1.91 -22.30
C LYS A 152 8.70 -3.30 -21.77
N LYS A 153 9.29 -3.37 -20.58
CA LYS A 153 9.72 -4.63 -19.94
C LYS A 153 8.65 -5.24 -19.01
N SER A 154 7.45 -4.67 -18.95
CA SER A 154 6.37 -5.11 -18.05
C SER A 154 5.23 -5.78 -18.83
N GLN A 155 5.52 -6.45 -19.96
CA GLN A 155 4.48 -7.07 -20.78
C GLN A 155 3.71 -8.16 -20.04
N ASP A 156 4.40 -8.96 -19.23
CA ASP A 156 3.76 -10.02 -18.42
C ASP A 156 2.81 -9.41 -17.37
N LEU A 157 3.21 -8.31 -16.77
CA LEU A 157 2.35 -7.54 -15.85
C LEU A 157 1.13 -6.99 -16.58
N ALA A 158 1.31 -6.39 -17.77
CA ALA A 158 0.21 -5.87 -18.58
C ALA A 158 -0.76 -7.00 -19.00
N ASN A 159 -0.24 -8.19 -19.33
CA ASN A 159 -1.08 -9.35 -19.62
C ASN A 159 -1.83 -9.82 -18.38
N THR A 160 -1.21 -9.83 -17.20
CA THR A 160 -1.88 -10.15 -15.94
C THR A 160 -3.05 -9.22 -15.69
N PHE A 161 -2.89 -7.89 -15.87
CA PHE A 161 -3.97 -6.92 -15.69
C PHE A 161 -5.12 -7.09 -16.70
N ARG A 162 -4.87 -7.58 -17.92
CA ARG A 162 -5.94 -7.89 -18.89
C ARG A 162 -6.84 -9.03 -18.43
N ASP A 163 -6.30 -9.96 -17.63
CA ASP A 163 -7.03 -11.13 -17.14
C ASP A 163 -7.74 -10.87 -15.79
N ILE A 164 -7.42 -9.76 -15.09
CA ILE A 164 -8.09 -9.37 -13.84
C ILE A 164 -9.46 -8.76 -14.16
N PRO A 165 -10.54 -9.14 -13.46
CA PRO A 165 -11.84 -8.49 -13.59
C PRO A 165 -11.78 -6.99 -13.37
N ASN A 166 -12.38 -6.20 -14.26
CA ASN A 166 -12.32 -4.72 -14.22
C ASN A 166 -12.77 -4.14 -12.87
N GLU A 167 -13.77 -4.75 -12.24
CA GLU A 167 -14.31 -4.35 -10.93
C GLU A 167 -13.34 -4.60 -9.77
N LYS A 168 -12.24 -5.31 -10.01
CA LYS A 168 -11.17 -5.59 -9.04
C LYS A 168 -9.90 -4.76 -9.29
N ILE A 169 -9.91 -3.90 -10.31
CA ILE A 169 -8.77 -3.05 -10.65
C ILE A 169 -9.01 -1.63 -10.13
N LEU A 170 -7.99 -1.08 -9.48
CA LEU A 170 -7.83 0.35 -9.25
C LEU A 170 -6.64 0.87 -10.03
N VAL A 171 -6.58 2.17 -10.24
CA VAL A 171 -5.45 2.83 -10.91
C VAL A 171 -4.84 3.85 -9.96
N GLU A 172 -3.52 4.01 -10.06
CA GLU A 172 -2.76 4.94 -9.23
C GLU A 172 -1.54 5.47 -9.97
N THR A 173 -0.93 6.51 -9.43
CA THR A 173 0.29 7.08 -9.98
C THR A 173 1.56 6.64 -9.26
N ASP A 174 1.53 6.43 -7.98
CA ASP A 174 2.69 6.32 -7.08
C ASP A 174 3.63 7.55 -7.17
N ALA A 175 3.04 8.72 -7.41
CA ALA A 175 3.78 9.97 -7.55
C ALA A 175 4.62 10.27 -6.29
N PRO A 176 5.86 10.76 -6.44
CA PRO A 176 6.51 11.30 -7.66
C PRO A 176 7.27 10.25 -8.49
N TYR A 177 7.08 8.97 -8.23
CA TYR A 177 7.76 7.85 -8.87
C TYR A 177 6.95 7.31 -10.06
N LEU A 178 7.54 6.36 -10.80
CA LEU A 178 6.90 5.47 -11.77
C LEU A 178 6.11 6.19 -12.88
N ALA A 179 6.56 7.39 -13.33
CA ALA A 179 5.91 8.10 -14.43
C ALA A 179 5.66 7.14 -15.62
N PRO A 180 4.40 7.10 -16.15
CA PRO A 180 4.03 6.19 -17.23
C PRO A 180 4.70 6.57 -18.57
N VAL A 181 4.67 5.68 -19.55
CA VAL A 181 5.01 6.01 -20.94
C VAL A 181 3.89 6.91 -21.49
N PRO A 182 4.21 8.03 -22.20
CA PRO A 182 5.53 8.44 -22.72
C PRO A 182 6.37 9.31 -21.75
N LEU A 183 5.95 9.50 -20.53
CA LEU A 183 6.54 10.47 -19.60
C LEU A 183 7.67 9.90 -18.74
N ARG A 184 8.20 8.72 -19.11
CA ARG A 184 9.33 8.09 -18.40
C ARG A 184 10.50 9.05 -18.22
N GLY A 185 11.09 9.02 -16.99
CA GLY A 185 12.22 9.89 -16.64
C GLY A 185 11.82 11.26 -16.08
N LYS A 186 10.55 11.63 -16.15
CA LYS A 186 10.03 12.82 -15.49
C LYS A 186 9.59 12.49 -14.06
N SER A 187 9.46 13.50 -13.20
CA SER A 187 8.73 13.36 -11.94
C SER A 187 7.27 13.08 -12.24
N ASN A 188 6.71 12.04 -11.61
CA ASN A 188 5.31 11.68 -11.78
C ASN A 188 4.41 12.63 -10.98
N GLU A 189 3.18 12.80 -11.44
CA GLU A 189 2.14 13.60 -10.77
C GLU A 189 0.75 12.98 -10.98
N PRO A 190 -0.25 13.30 -10.12
CA PRO A 190 -1.58 12.69 -10.22
C PRO A 190 -2.26 12.86 -11.58
N SER A 191 -2.00 13.94 -12.31
CA SER A 191 -2.55 14.18 -13.65
C SER A 191 -2.10 13.15 -14.70
N TYR A 192 -0.99 12.45 -14.46
CA TYR A 192 -0.46 11.44 -15.39
C TYR A 192 -1.23 10.11 -15.34
N ILE A 193 -2.25 10.01 -14.50
CA ILE A 193 -3.12 8.81 -14.41
C ILE A 193 -3.85 8.50 -15.74
N ILE A 194 -3.96 9.46 -16.63
CA ILE A 194 -4.62 9.31 -17.93
C ILE A 194 -3.78 8.55 -18.97
N HIS A 195 -2.52 8.29 -18.70
CA HIS A 195 -1.60 7.55 -19.57
C HIS A 195 -1.50 6.09 -19.15
#